data_8b6245861f448de747135eca2c72f115
#
_entry.id   8b6245861f448de747135eca2c72f115
#
_cell.length_a   1.000
_cell.length_b   1.000
_cell.length_c   1.000
_cell.angle_alpha   90.00
_cell.angle_beta   90.00
_cell.angle_gamma   90.00
#
_symmetry.space_group_name_H-M   'P 1'
#
loop_
_entity.id
_entity.type
_entity.pdbx_description
1 polymer ?
#
loop_
_entity_poly.entity_id
_entity_poly.type
_entity_poly.pdbx_seq_one_letter_code
_entity_poly.pdbx_strand_id
1 'polypeptide(L)'
;MKEYGLDGVFMQRFVGEIRGESGLKHFNTVLNSAMKAANKYERAICVMYDLSGMRPGDEDVLLKDIADVAKRHSLKDHAKNPSYLYHNGKPLVTVWGVGFNDHRRYGLDEAEKIINGLKAQGFSVMLGVPTHWRELSGDTESDPRLHELIKRCDVVMPWFVGRYN
;
A
#
# COMPACT_ATOMS: atom_id res chain seq x y z
N MET A 1 -17.63 8.97 9.09
CA MET A 1 -17.53 8.56 7.68
C MET A 1 -18.91 8.39 7.06
N LYS A 2 -19.78 7.53 7.57
CA LYS A 2 -21.12 7.28 7.01
C LYS A 2 -21.94 8.58 6.85
N GLU A 3 -21.93 9.43 7.87
CA GLU A 3 -22.63 10.74 7.89
C GLU A 3 -22.10 11.73 6.83
N TYR A 4 -20.85 11.58 6.40
CA TYR A 4 -20.18 12.46 5.43
C TYR A 4 -20.04 11.84 4.03
N GLY A 5 -20.73 10.74 3.77
CA GLY A 5 -20.68 10.08 2.46
C GLY A 5 -19.33 9.47 2.09
N LEU A 6 -18.47 9.17 3.08
CA LEU A 6 -17.18 8.52 2.83
C LEU A 6 -17.38 7.00 2.80
N ASP A 7 -16.99 6.35 1.70
CA ASP A 7 -17.18 4.92 1.49
C ASP A 7 -16.16 4.06 2.21
N GLY A 8 -14.94 4.55 2.36
CA GLY A 8 -13.86 3.78 2.99
C GLY A 8 -12.59 4.57 3.23
N VAL A 9 -11.55 3.87 3.68
CA VAL A 9 -10.22 4.43 3.94
C VAL A 9 -9.11 3.49 3.49
N PHE A 10 -8.00 4.09 3.06
CA PHE A 10 -6.71 3.41 2.97
C PHE A 10 -5.96 3.64 4.30
N MET A 11 -5.73 2.54 5.05
CA MET A 11 -5.06 2.58 6.34
C MET A 11 -3.55 2.54 6.13
N GLN A 12 -2.92 3.69 6.30
CA GLN A 12 -1.50 3.88 6.07
C GLN A 12 -0.65 3.18 7.14
N ARG A 13 0.41 2.49 6.69
CA ARG A 13 1.44 1.86 7.50
C ARG A 13 2.81 2.25 6.95
N PHE A 14 3.57 3.03 7.71
CA PHE A 14 4.92 3.43 7.30
C PHE A 14 5.90 2.27 7.48
N VAL A 15 6.56 1.86 6.40
CA VAL A 15 7.52 0.74 6.44
C VAL A 15 8.68 1.03 7.39
N GLY A 16 9.16 2.28 7.41
CA GLY A 16 10.20 2.71 8.34
C GLY A 16 9.84 2.54 9.82
N GLU A 17 8.56 2.69 10.17
CA GLU A 17 8.08 2.61 11.56
C GLU A 17 7.78 1.17 12.00
N ILE A 18 7.20 0.35 11.12
CA ILE A 18 6.87 -1.04 11.47
C ILE A 18 8.09 -1.96 11.61
N ARG A 19 9.27 -1.47 11.25
CA ARG A 19 10.57 -2.11 11.50
C ARG A 19 10.86 -2.27 13.00
N GLY A 20 10.43 -1.31 13.81
CA GLY A 20 10.59 -1.30 15.26
C GLY A 20 9.38 -1.88 15.99
N GLU A 21 9.62 -2.55 17.12
CA GLU A 21 8.57 -3.19 17.93
C GLU A 21 7.48 -2.20 18.38
N SER A 22 7.88 -1.02 18.84
CA SER A 22 6.94 0.01 19.32
C SER A 22 6.05 0.52 18.19
N GLY A 23 6.61 0.85 17.02
CA GLY A 23 5.86 1.28 15.85
C GLY A 23 4.93 0.17 15.35
N LEU A 24 5.42 -1.05 15.23
CA LEU A 24 4.62 -2.21 14.84
C LEU A 24 3.42 -2.42 15.78
N LYS A 25 3.63 -2.33 17.09
CA LYS A 25 2.56 -2.44 18.09
C LYS A 25 1.53 -1.33 17.91
N HIS A 26 1.99 -0.09 17.73
CA HIS A 26 1.11 1.06 17.49
C HIS A 26 0.23 0.85 16.25
N PHE A 27 0.84 0.59 15.10
CA PHE A 27 0.11 0.38 13.84
C PHE A 27 -0.85 -0.82 13.91
N ASN A 28 -0.47 -1.89 14.61
CA ASN A 28 -1.34 -3.03 14.83
C ASN A 28 -2.57 -2.68 15.68
N THR A 29 -2.39 -1.86 16.71
CA THR A 29 -3.50 -1.42 17.58
C THR A 29 -4.50 -0.56 16.80
N VAL A 30 -3.98 0.41 16.02
CA VAL A 30 -4.82 1.27 15.18
C VAL A 30 -5.57 0.46 14.12
N LEU A 31 -4.85 -0.43 13.40
CA LEU A 31 -5.45 -1.26 12.37
C LEU A 31 -6.55 -2.19 12.92
N ASN A 32 -6.32 -2.81 14.10
CA ASN A 32 -7.33 -3.63 14.77
C ASN A 32 -8.63 -2.85 15.03
N SER A 33 -8.48 -1.63 15.52
CA SER A 33 -9.63 -0.75 15.81
C SER A 33 -10.36 -0.34 14.52
N ALA A 34 -9.60 0.02 13.48
CA ALA A 34 -10.13 0.40 12.18
C ALA A 34 -10.87 -0.76 11.49
N MET A 35 -10.31 -1.97 11.49
CA MET A 35 -10.96 -3.17 10.92
C MET A 35 -12.28 -3.49 11.61
N LYS A 36 -12.30 -3.44 12.95
CA LYS A 36 -13.55 -3.64 13.72
C LYS A 36 -14.60 -2.59 13.38
N ALA A 37 -14.19 -1.32 13.30
CA ALA A 37 -15.09 -0.23 12.95
C ALA A 37 -15.59 -0.33 11.52
N ALA A 38 -14.74 -0.67 10.56
CA ALA A 38 -15.10 -0.85 9.16
C ALA A 38 -16.20 -1.92 9.01
N ASN A 39 -16.01 -3.09 9.61
CA ASN A 39 -17.01 -4.16 9.58
C ASN A 39 -18.30 -3.76 10.32
N LYS A 40 -18.20 -3.08 11.48
CA LYS A 40 -19.39 -2.64 12.24
C LYS A 40 -20.23 -1.62 11.48
N TYR A 41 -19.59 -0.69 10.76
CA TYR A 41 -20.28 0.43 10.11
C TYR A 41 -20.37 0.26 8.58
N GLU A 42 -20.01 -0.89 8.07
CA GLU A 42 -20.07 -1.22 6.62
C GLU A 42 -19.31 -0.20 5.76
N ARG A 43 -18.08 0.13 6.17
CA ARG A 43 -17.18 1.01 5.42
C ARG A 43 -15.99 0.22 4.90
N ALA A 44 -15.63 0.50 3.67
CA ALA A 44 -14.50 -0.17 3.03
C ALA A 44 -13.17 0.18 3.71
N ILE A 45 -12.25 -0.78 3.78
CA ILE A 45 -10.91 -0.60 4.34
C ILE A 45 -9.88 -1.35 3.49
N CYS A 46 -8.73 -0.72 3.27
CA CYS A 46 -7.59 -1.31 2.59
C CYS A 46 -6.30 -0.96 3.33
N VAL A 47 -5.37 -1.88 3.42
CA VAL A 47 -4.02 -1.60 3.94
C VAL A 47 -3.21 -0.89 2.86
N MET A 48 -2.56 0.22 3.26
CA MET A 48 -1.66 0.98 2.40
C MET A 48 -0.28 1.08 3.07
N TYR A 49 0.73 0.48 2.45
CA TYR A 49 2.11 0.68 2.85
C TYR A 49 2.67 1.95 2.26
N ASP A 50 3.19 2.82 3.12
CA ASP A 50 3.95 4.00 2.74
C ASP A 50 5.44 3.68 2.84
N LEU A 51 6.13 3.80 1.72
CA LEU A 51 7.55 3.50 1.64
C LEU A 51 8.45 4.64 2.17
N SER A 52 7.88 5.75 2.67
CA SER A 52 8.66 6.83 3.28
C SER A 52 9.49 6.31 4.44
N GLY A 53 10.79 6.64 4.43
CA GLY A 53 11.74 6.16 5.43
C GLY A 53 12.20 4.70 5.26
N MET A 54 11.75 4.01 4.22
CA MET A 54 12.23 2.68 3.87
C MET A 54 13.72 2.70 3.48
N ARG A 55 14.41 1.60 3.72
CA ARG A 55 15.81 1.36 3.35
C ARG A 55 15.90 0.04 2.58
N PRO A 56 16.95 -0.20 1.80
CA PRO A 56 17.20 -1.52 1.23
C PRO A 56 17.18 -2.62 2.32
N GLY A 57 16.47 -3.69 2.08
CA GLY A 57 16.21 -4.78 3.05
C GLY A 57 14.89 -4.66 3.82
N ASP A 58 14.25 -3.50 3.87
CA ASP A 58 12.95 -3.33 4.54
C ASP A 58 11.78 -3.92 3.73
N GLU A 59 11.98 -4.28 2.47
CA GLU A 59 11.00 -4.98 1.65
C GLU A 59 10.56 -6.30 2.31
N ASP A 60 11.48 -7.01 2.96
CA ASP A 60 11.17 -8.24 3.70
C ASP A 60 10.32 -7.96 4.95
N VAL A 61 10.55 -6.81 5.61
CA VAL A 61 9.71 -6.35 6.74
C VAL A 61 8.27 -6.15 6.27
N LEU A 62 8.07 -5.46 5.14
CA LEU A 62 6.74 -5.25 4.56
C LEU A 62 6.06 -6.57 4.20
N LEU A 63 6.76 -7.45 3.49
CA LEU A 63 6.20 -8.73 3.03
C LEU A 63 5.83 -9.66 4.18
N LYS A 64 6.61 -9.65 5.26
CA LYS A 64 6.29 -10.38 6.50
C LYS A 64 5.10 -9.76 7.21
N ASP A 65 5.07 -8.43 7.34
CA ASP A 65 3.98 -7.72 8.01
C ASP A 65 2.64 -7.96 7.32
N ILE A 66 2.57 -7.88 5.98
CA ILE A 66 1.30 -8.14 5.28
C ILE A 66 0.84 -9.59 5.41
N ALA A 67 1.75 -10.55 5.46
CA ALA A 67 1.41 -11.95 5.71
C ALA A 67 0.76 -12.12 7.09
N ASP A 68 1.33 -11.50 8.13
CA ASP A 68 0.81 -11.50 9.49
C ASP A 68 -0.54 -10.75 9.58
N VAL A 69 -0.66 -9.60 8.96
CA VAL A 69 -1.90 -8.81 8.89
C VAL A 69 -3.00 -9.61 8.20
N ALA A 70 -2.69 -10.24 7.06
CA ALA A 70 -3.64 -11.04 6.32
C ALA A 70 -4.19 -12.22 7.14
N LYS A 71 -3.34 -12.88 7.90
CA LYS A 71 -3.73 -13.96 8.80
C LYS A 71 -4.60 -13.46 9.96
N ARG A 72 -4.16 -12.41 10.65
CA ARG A 72 -4.86 -11.85 11.83
C ARG A 72 -6.23 -11.28 11.51
N HIS A 73 -6.40 -10.69 10.34
CA HIS A 73 -7.63 -10.03 9.92
C HIS A 73 -8.40 -10.79 8.84
N SER A 74 -7.99 -12.03 8.54
CA SER A 74 -8.65 -12.86 7.51
C SER A 74 -8.82 -12.13 6.17
N LEU A 75 -7.80 -11.38 5.72
CA LEU A 75 -7.92 -10.55 4.51
C LEU A 75 -8.24 -11.35 3.24
N LYS A 76 -7.92 -12.64 3.22
CA LYS A 76 -8.17 -13.54 2.09
C LYS A 76 -9.49 -14.31 2.18
N ASP A 77 -10.27 -14.02 3.20
CA ASP A 77 -11.59 -14.63 3.44
C ASP A 77 -12.63 -13.52 3.53
N HIS A 78 -13.24 -13.21 2.38
CA HIS A 78 -14.21 -12.11 2.28
C HIS A 78 -15.44 -12.32 3.18
N ALA A 79 -15.82 -13.57 3.46
CA ALA A 79 -16.93 -13.86 4.36
C ALA A 79 -16.60 -13.47 5.82
N LYS A 80 -15.34 -13.58 6.24
CA LYS A 80 -14.89 -13.19 7.58
C LYS A 80 -14.56 -11.72 7.71
N ASN A 81 -14.19 -11.06 6.61
CA ASN A 81 -13.86 -9.62 6.59
C ASN A 81 -14.47 -8.94 5.37
N PRO A 82 -15.81 -8.75 5.34
CA PRO A 82 -16.52 -8.25 4.16
C PRO A 82 -16.23 -6.78 3.85
N SER A 83 -15.69 -6.02 4.79
CA SER A 83 -15.31 -4.62 4.59
C SER A 83 -13.94 -4.44 3.93
N TYR A 84 -13.12 -5.51 3.86
CA TYR A 84 -11.82 -5.40 3.22
C TYR A 84 -11.94 -5.29 1.70
N LEU A 85 -11.24 -4.34 1.10
CA LEU A 85 -11.30 -4.11 -0.35
C LEU A 85 -10.68 -5.26 -1.15
N TYR A 86 -11.39 -5.65 -2.19
CA TYR A 86 -10.97 -6.64 -3.18
C TYR A 86 -10.90 -6.01 -4.57
N HIS A 87 -9.98 -6.48 -5.39
CA HIS A 87 -9.89 -6.17 -6.81
C HIS A 87 -9.66 -7.45 -7.60
N ASN A 88 -10.48 -7.69 -8.64
CA ASN A 88 -10.41 -8.90 -9.47
C ASN A 88 -10.39 -10.21 -8.64
N GLY A 89 -11.23 -10.29 -7.60
CA GLY A 89 -11.36 -11.49 -6.76
C GLY A 89 -10.22 -11.72 -5.76
N LYS A 90 -9.27 -10.79 -5.63
CA LYS A 90 -8.14 -10.85 -4.69
C LYS A 90 -8.18 -9.69 -3.70
N PRO A 91 -7.74 -9.88 -2.44
CA PRO A 91 -7.61 -8.78 -1.50
C PRO A 91 -6.62 -7.75 -2.04
N LEU A 92 -6.99 -6.46 -1.94
CA LEU A 92 -6.19 -5.35 -2.43
C LEU A 92 -5.18 -4.90 -1.37
N VAL A 93 -3.94 -4.64 -1.79
CA VAL A 93 -2.93 -3.94 -0.99
C VAL A 93 -2.42 -2.75 -1.78
N THR A 94 -2.32 -1.61 -1.12
CA THR A 94 -1.76 -0.41 -1.74
C THR A 94 -0.31 -0.22 -1.28
N VAL A 95 0.56 0.15 -2.21
CA VAL A 95 1.95 0.53 -1.97
C VAL A 95 2.15 1.94 -2.50
N TRP A 96 2.35 2.91 -1.60
CA TRP A 96 2.58 4.30 -1.95
C TRP A 96 4.07 4.64 -1.88
N GLY A 97 4.54 5.41 -2.85
CA GLY A 97 5.88 5.97 -2.82
C GLY A 97 6.85 5.40 -3.85
N VAL A 98 6.35 4.76 -4.91
CA VAL A 98 7.19 4.16 -5.95
C VAL A 98 7.45 5.16 -7.09
N GLY A 99 8.72 5.33 -7.46
CA GLY A 99 9.14 6.13 -8.61
C GLY A 99 9.22 7.64 -8.36
N PHE A 100 9.28 8.10 -7.10
CA PHE A 100 9.45 9.51 -6.75
C PHE A 100 10.92 9.93 -6.85
N ASN A 101 11.18 11.05 -7.52
CA ASN A 101 12.50 11.69 -7.67
C ASN A 101 12.78 12.66 -6.50
N ASP A 102 12.79 12.15 -5.27
CA ASP A 102 12.99 12.94 -4.05
C ASP A 102 14.10 12.39 -3.14
N HIS A 103 15.13 11.77 -3.75
CA HIS A 103 16.32 11.24 -3.07
C HIS A 103 16.02 10.16 -2.03
N ARG A 104 15.08 9.27 -2.29
CA ARG A 104 14.76 8.13 -1.42
C ARG A 104 15.94 7.17 -1.32
N ARG A 105 16.01 6.47 -0.19
CA ARG A 105 17.06 5.48 0.06
C ARG A 105 16.80 4.12 -0.60
N TYR A 106 15.65 3.95 -1.19
CA TYR A 106 15.22 2.77 -1.95
C TYR A 106 14.88 3.19 -3.39
N GLY A 107 14.92 2.25 -4.31
CA GLY A 107 14.67 2.47 -5.72
C GLY A 107 13.68 1.47 -6.30
N LEU A 108 13.77 1.31 -7.63
CA LEU A 108 12.88 0.41 -8.36
C LEU A 108 13.16 -1.07 -8.09
N ASP A 109 14.37 -1.44 -7.66
CA ASP A 109 14.72 -2.83 -7.34
C ASP A 109 13.96 -3.31 -6.08
N GLU A 110 13.92 -2.48 -5.03
CA GLU A 110 13.13 -2.77 -3.83
C GLU A 110 11.63 -2.76 -4.13
N ALA A 111 11.18 -1.81 -4.94
CA ALA A 111 9.78 -1.75 -5.38
C ALA A 111 9.38 -3.01 -6.16
N GLU A 112 10.23 -3.51 -7.05
CA GLU A 112 10.02 -4.74 -7.80
C GLU A 112 9.88 -5.96 -6.88
N LYS A 113 10.75 -6.11 -5.88
CA LYS A 113 10.65 -7.19 -4.88
C LYS A 113 9.33 -7.12 -4.12
N ILE A 114 8.91 -5.93 -3.68
CA ILE A 114 7.64 -5.75 -2.98
C ILE A 114 6.48 -6.17 -3.86
N ILE A 115 6.38 -5.67 -5.10
CA ILE A 115 5.29 -5.98 -6.03
C ILE A 115 5.22 -7.48 -6.29
N ASN A 116 6.36 -8.10 -6.62
CA ASN A 116 6.43 -9.53 -6.89
C ASN A 116 6.07 -10.36 -5.66
N GLY A 117 6.54 -9.98 -4.48
CA GLY A 117 6.24 -10.66 -3.22
C GLY A 117 4.76 -10.56 -2.82
N LEU A 118 4.12 -9.41 -3.01
CA LEU A 118 2.68 -9.23 -2.78
C LEU A 118 1.85 -10.07 -3.74
N LYS A 119 2.20 -10.08 -5.03
CA LYS A 119 1.50 -10.91 -6.03
C LYS A 119 1.69 -12.40 -5.78
N ALA A 120 2.89 -12.83 -5.38
CA ALA A 120 3.16 -14.22 -4.99
C ALA A 120 2.35 -14.65 -3.75
N GLN A 121 2.08 -13.72 -2.84
CA GLN A 121 1.18 -13.94 -1.70
C GLN A 121 -0.32 -13.89 -2.08
N GLY A 122 -0.69 -13.65 -3.34
CA GLY A 122 -2.06 -13.68 -3.82
C GLY A 122 -2.84 -12.38 -3.66
N PHE A 123 -2.16 -11.24 -3.52
CA PHE A 123 -2.81 -9.92 -3.48
C PHE A 123 -2.96 -9.30 -4.88
N SER A 124 -3.99 -8.48 -5.06
CA SER A 124 -3.98 -7.41 -6.05
C SER A 124 -3.20 -6.22 -5.51
N VAL A 125 -2.47 -5.51 -6.37
CA VAL A 125 -1.59 -4.42 -5.98
C VAL A 125 -2.06 -3.11 -6.62
N MET A 126 -2.35 -2.11 -5.78
CA MET A 126 -2.51 -0.72 -6.19
C MET A 126 -1.21 0.03 -5.94
N LEU A 127 -0.69 0.70 -6.95
CA LEU A 127 0.59 1.38 -6.87
C LEU A 127 0.42 2.90 -6.83
N GLY A 128 0.87 3.52 -5.73
CA GLY A 128 0.95 4.97 -5.58
C GLY A 128 2.22 5.53 -6.21
N VAL A 129 2.05 6.31 -7.26
CA VAL A 129 3.11 6.84 -8.12
C VAL A 129 3.09 8.36 -8.19
N PRO A 130 4.18 9.03 -8.64
CA PRO A 130 4.23 10.48 -8.82
C PRO A 130 3.22 10.98 -9.86
N THR A 131 3.00 12.29 -9.88
CA THR A 131 2.08 12.95 -10.82
C THR A 131 2.47 12.71 -12.28
N HIS A 132 3.75 12.89 -12.61
CA HIS A 132 4.27 12.81 -13.97
C HIS A 132 4.79 11.43 -14.36
N TRP A 133 4.20 10.38 -13.79
CA TRP A 133 4.62 9.00 -14.01
C TRP A 133 4.56 8.55 -15.49
N ARG A 134 3.71 9.18 -16.32
CA ARG A 134 3.59 8.86 -17.75
C ARG A 134 4.76 9.39 -18.56
N GLU A 135 5.19 10.60 -18.24
CA GLU A 135 6.26 11.33 -18.94
C GLU A 135 7.64 11.06 -18.37
N LEU A 136 7.74 10.40 -17.19
CA LEU A 136 8.98 10.16 -16.42
C LEU A 136 9.75 11.48 -16.19
N SER A 137 9.03 12.52 -15.79
CA SER A 137 9.56 13.88 -15.62
C SER A 137 9.16 14.49 -14.28
N GLY A 138 9.59 15.69 -13.97
CA GLY A 138 9.18 16.45 -12.79
C GLY A 138 9.48 15.72 -11.48
N ASP A 139 8.45 15.29 -10.77
CA ASP A 139 8.54 14.57 -9.51
C ASP A 139 8.78 13.05 -9.67
N THR A 140 8.97 12.58 -10.90
CA THR A 140 9.12 11.17 -11.25
C THR A 140 10.55 10.82 -11.64
N GLU A 141 11.03 9.66 -11.24
CA GLU A 141 12.30 9.10 -11.75
C GLU A 141 12.24 8.90 -13.27
N SER A 142 13.37 9.17 -13.94
CA SER A 142 13.48 9.05 -15.41
C SER A 142 13.71 7.63 -15.91
N ASP A 143 13.84 6.65 -15.01
CA ASP A 143 14.09 5.25 -15.37
C ASP A 143 12.82 4.58 -15.97
N PRO A 144 12.85 4.14 -17.24
CA PRO A 144 11.71 3.53 -17.92
C PRO A 144 11.24 2.20 -17.29
N ARG A 145 12.04 1.57 -16.43
CA ARG A 145 11.62 0.39 -15.65
C ARG A 145 10.40 0.69 -14.76
N LEU A 146 10.18 1.95 -14.39
CA LEU A 146 8.97 2.34 -13.65
C LEU A 146 7.69 1.94 -14.40
N HIS A 147 7.64 2.14 -15.72
CA HIS A 147 6.49 1.73 -16.54
C HIS A 147 6.28 0.21 -16.54
N GLU A 148 7.36 -0.56 -16.53
CA GLU A 148 7.26 -2.03 -16.48
C GLU A 148 6.72 -2.51 -15.10
N LEU A 149 7.11 -1.85 -14.02
CA LEU A 149 6.54 -2.12 -12.69
C LEU A 149 5.06 -1.75 -12.60
N ILE A 150 4.68 -0.59 -13.15
CA ILE A 150 3.29 -0.13 -13.21
C ILE A 150 2.42 -1.12 -13.98
N LYS A 151 2.88 -1.64 -15.14
CA LYS A 151 2.14 -2.64 -15.92
C LYS A 151 1.88 -3.95 -15.19
N ARG A 152 2.72 -4.30 -14.22
CA ARG A 152 2.52 -5.51 -13.38
C ARG A 152 1.50 -5.31 -12.27
N CYS A 153 1.13 -4.07 -11.96
CA CYS A 153 0.16 -3.76 -10.93
C CYS A 153 -1.27 -3.77 -11.49
N ASP A 154 -2.23 -3.88 -10.59
CA ASP A 154 -3.64 -4.06 -10.96
C ASP A 154 -4.37 -2.71 -10.97
N VAL A 155 -3.91 -1.73 -10.19
CA VAL A 155 -4.47 -0.37 -10.10
C VAL A 155 -3.33 0.64 -9.98
N VAL A 156 -3.47 1.80 -10.63
CA VAL A 156 -2.52 2.93 -10.52
C VAL A 156 -3.20 4.07 -9.79
N MET A 157 -2.50 4.64 -8.79
CA MET A 157 -2.96 5.77 -7.99
C MET A 157 -1.94 6.91 -8.09
N PRO A 158 -2.08 7.85 -9.04
CA PRO A 158 -1.21 9.01 -9.15
C PRO A 158 -1.43 9.99 -7.99
N TRP A 159 -0.33 10.54 -7.47
CA TRP A 159 -0.38 11.50 -6.38
C TRP A 159 -0.41 12.93 -6.88
N PHE A 160 -1.61 13.52 -6.97
CA PHE A 160 -1.79 14.88 -7.47
C PHE A 160 -1.83 15.96 -6.40
N VAL A 161 -1.83 15.61 -5.12
CA VAL A 161 -1.97 16.57 -4.02
C VAL A 161 -0.78 17.55 -4.00
N GLY A 162 -1.07 18.84 -4.14
CA GLY A 162 -0.05 19.89 -4.21
C GLY A 162 0.82 19.90 -5.47
N ARG A 163 0.42 19.20 -6.54
CA ARG A 163 1.17 19.06 -7.80
C ARG A 163 0.49 19.71 -9.00
N TYR A 164 -0.43 20.64 -8.77
CA TYR A 164 -1.10 21.43 -9.81
C TYR A 164 -0.68 22.89 -9.69
N ASN A 165 -0.49 23.57 -10.81
CA ASN A 165 -0.27 25.01 -10.92
C ASN A 165 -1.56 25.72 -11.30
#